data_d0743c6a08edfb7cd30b99ffb240811c
#
_entry.id   d0743c6a08edfb7cd30b99ffb240811c
#
_cell.length_a   1.000
_cell.length_b   1.000
_cell.length_c   1.000
_cell.angle_alpha   90.00
_cell.angle_beta   90.00
_cell.angle_gamma   90.00
#
_symmetry.space_group_name_H-M   'P 1'
#
loop_
_entity.id
_entity.type
_entity.pdbx_description
1 polymer ?
#
loop_
_entity_poly.entity_id
_entity_poly.type
_entity_poly.pdbx_seq_one_letter_code
_entity_poly.pdbx_strand_id
1 'polypeptide(L)'
;MNSILYTNPLYVIAKFVTIPDNITMELKQRLKNIGINIKSERIRAGLSQEELAEKCEISRNSISLIETGKLNPTIIKVIDIAKTLNVDINVIVKDS
;
A
#
# COMPACT_ATOMS: atom_id res chain seq x y z
N MET A 1 -4.14 -23.88 -14.64
CA MET A 1 -4.06 -23.93 -13.18
C MET A 1 -4.97 -22.94 -12.50
N ASN A 2 -5.09 -21.75 -13.04
CA ASN A 2 -5.98 -20.76 -12.46
C ASN A 2 -7.43 -21.20 -12.45
N SER A 3 -7.82 -22.06 -13.41
CA SER A 3 -9.16 -22.63 -13.42
C SER A 3 -9.48 -23.40 -12.16
N ILE A 4 -8.48 -24.01 -11.54
CA ILE A 4 -8.66 -24.74 -10.27
C ILE A 4 -9.08 -23.76 -9.16
N LEU A 5 -8.45 -22.59 -9.11
CA LEU A 5 -8.83 -21.57 -8.13
C LEU A 5 -10.26 -21.08 -8.34
N TYR A 6 -10.64 -20.85 -9.59
CA TYR A 6 -11.97 -20.34 -9.91
C TYR A 6 -13.06 -21.37 -9.73
N THR A 7 -12.73 -22.66 -9.83
CA THR A 7 -13.69 -23.74 -9.62
C THR A 7 -13.65 -24.28 -8.19
N ASN A 8 -12.69 -23.86 -7.37
CA ASN A 8 -12.59 -24.27 -5.98
C ASN A 8 -13.76 -23.68 -5.19
N PRO A 9 -14.62 -24.51 -4.56
CA PRO A 9 -15.75 -24.00 -3.78
C PRO A 9 -15.33 -23.06 -2.65
N LEU A 10 -14.18 -23.31 -2.02
CA LEU A 10 -13.69 -22.45 -0.95
C LEU A 10 -13.32 -21.06 -1.46
N TYR A 11 -12.74 -21.00 -2.65
CA TYR A 11 -12.42 -19.72 -3.27
C TYR A 11 -13.68 -18.93 -3.61
N VAL A 12 -14.67 -19.58 -4.19
CA VAL A 12 -15.94 -18.96 -4.54
C VAL A 12 -16.65 -18.46 -3.29
N ILE A 13 -16.68 -19.27 -2.24
CA ILE A 13 -17.28 -18.89 -0.96
C ILE A 13 -16.55 -17.69 -0.37
N ALA A 14 -15.23 -17.70 -0.34
CA ALA A 14 -14.43 -16.60 0.19
C ALA A 14 -14.68 -15.30 -0.57
N LYS A 15 -14.98 -15.39 -1.86
CA LYS A 15 -15.24 -14.22 -2.69
C LYS A 15 -16.61 -13.59 -2.41
N PHE A 16 -17.60 -14.40 -2.10
CA PHE A 16 -18.98 -13.93 -1.91
C PHE A 16 -19.42 -13.87 -0.44
N VAL A 17 -18.74 -14.57 0.44
CA VAL A 17 -19.01 -14.48 1.86
C VAL A 17 -18.37 -13.21 2.40
N THR A 18 -19.08 -12.49 3.23
CA THR A 18 -18.59 -11.27 3.86
C THR A 18 -17.38 -11.59 4.73
N ILE A 19 -16.27 -10.92 4.44
CA ILE A 19 -15.09 -10.96 5.30
C ILE A 19 -15.48 -10.29 6.63
N PRO A 20 -15.14 -10.88 7.79
CA PRO A 20 -15.44 -10.24 9.08
C PRO A 20 -14.92 -8.81 9.14
N ASP A 21 -15.72 -7.89 9.66
CA ASP A 21 -15.36 -6.46 9.70
C ASP A 21 -14.04 -6.21 10.39
N ASN A 22 -13.72 -6.98 11.44
CA ASN A 22 -12.45 -6.81 12.15
C ASN A 22 -11.23 -7.08 11.25
N ILE A 23 -11.31 -8.06 10.34
CA ILE A 23 -10.22 -8.35 9.39
C ILE A 23 -10.09 -7.20 8.39
N THR A 24 -11.21 -6.70 7.88
CA THR A 24 -11.23 -5.58 6.95
C THR A 24 -10.66 -4.32 7.61
N MET A 25 -11.04 -4.06 8.84
CA MET A 25 -10.53 -2.92 9.61
C MET A 25 -9.05 -3.04 9.88
N GLU A 26 -8.57 -4.26 10.18
CA GLU A 26 -7.14 -4.50 10.39
C GLU A 26 -6.35 -4.21 9.12
N LEU A 27 -6.80 -4.69 7.97
CA LEU A 27 -6.13 -4.44 6.69
C LEU A 27 -6.10 -2.94 6.37
N LYS A 28 -7.20 -2.24 6.59
CA LYS A 28 -7.28 -0.80 6.40
C LYS A 28 -6.30 -0.07 7.30
N GLN A 29 -6.19 -0.50 8.56
CA GLN A 29 -5.27 0.12 9.51
C GLN A 29 -3.81 -0.11 9.10
N ARG A 30 -3.50 -1.30 8.59
CA ARG A 30 -2.15 -1.61 8.11
C ARG A 30 -1.77 -0.72 6.92
N LEU A 31 -2.68 -0.54 5.97
CA LEU A 31 -2.45 0.35 4.83
C LEU A 31 -2.27 1.81 5.28
N LYS A 32 -3.05 2.24 6.26
CA LYS A 32 -2.90 3.57 6.85
C LYS A 32 -1.53 3.75 7.49
N ASN A 33 -1.05 2.76 8.22
CA ASN A 33 0.24 2.83 8.88
C ASN A 33 1.37 2.95 7.85
N ILE A 34 1.31 2.17 6.79
CA ILE A 34 2.27 2.28 5.69
C ILE A 34 2.22 3.68 5.07
N GLY A 35 1.02 4.18 4.82
CA GLY A 35 0.82 5.51 4.25
C GLY A 35 1.39 6.62 5.13
N ILE A 36 1.17 6.54 6.44
CA ILE A 36 1.71 7.49 7.41
C ILE A 36 3.23 7.47 7.39
N ASN A 37 3.83 6.28 7.34
CA ASN A 37 5.27 6.14 7.31
C ASN A 37 5.85 6.77 6.03
N ILE A 38 5.23 6.52 4.88
CA ILE A 38 5.65 7.12 3.62
C ILE A 38 5.56 8.64 3.69
N LYS A 39 4.44 9.16 4.16
CA LYS A 39 4.24 10.60 4.29
C LYS A 39 5.29 11.23 5.20
N SER A 40 5.56 10.61 6.33
CA SER A 40 6.56 11.10 7.29
C SER A 40 7.94 11.16 6.67
N GLU A 41 8.35 10.10 5.97
CA GLU A 41 9.66 10.07 5.32
C GLU A 41 9.74 11.02 4.13
N ARG A 42 8.64 11.20 3.40
CA ARG A 42 8.57 12.18 2.33
C ARG A 42 8.79 13.60 2.86
N ILE A 43 8.10 13.95 3.92
CA ILE A 43 8.23 15.28 4.54
C ILE A 43 9.65 15.46 5.07
N ARG A 44 10.21 14.44 5.70
CA ARG A 44 11.58 14.48 6.20
C ARG A 44 12.59 14.70 5.07
N ALA A 45 12.34 14.12 3.90
CA ALA A 45 13.17 14.30 2.72
C ALA A 45 12.96 15.66 2.04
N GLY A 46 12.00 16.46 2.49
CA GLY A 46 11.71 17.76 1.91
C GLY A 46 10.98 17.71 0.58
N LEU A 47 10.28 16.61 0.28
CA LEU A 47 9.60 16.43 -1.00
C LEU A 47 8.10 16.69 -0.86
N SER A 48 7.52 17.33 -1.89
CA SER A 48 6.07 17.39 -2.06
C SER A 48 5.55 16.04 -2.56
N GLN A 49 4.23 15.84 -2.47
CA GLN A 49 3.60 14.67 -3.08
C GLN A 49 3.89 14.60 -4.57
N GLU A 50 3.84 15.75 -5.24
CA GLU A 50 4.09 15.84 -6.68
C GLU A 50 5.54 15.44 -7.01
N GLU A 51 6.49 15.93 -6.24
CA GLU A 51 7.90 15.60 -6.44
C GLU A 51 8.16 14.11 -6.21
N LEU A 52 7.60 13.54 -5.17
CA LEU A 52 7.75 12.10 -4.92
C LEU A 52 7.11 11.29 -6.05
N ALA A 53 5.91 11.68 -6.48
CA ALA A 53 5.20 11.00 -7.57
C ALA A 53 6.02 11.01 -8.85
N GLU A 54 6.59 12.16 -9.21
CA GLU A 54 7.44 12.30 -10.39
C GLU A 54 8.65 11.37 -10.32
N LYS A 55 9.33 11.35 -9.18
CA LYS A 55 10.52 10.51 -8.99
C LYS A 55 10.18 9.02 -9.04
N CYS A 56 8.99 8.64 -8.60
CA CYS A 56 8.52 7.25 -8.61
C CYS A 56 7.75 6.87 -9.86
N GLU A 57 7.60 7.80 -10.80
CA GLU A 57 6.91 7.58 -12.07
C GLU A 57 5.46 7.11 -11.88
N ILE A 58 4.78 7.71 -10.90
CA ILE A 58 3.35 7.49 -10.68
C ILE A 58 2.64 8.83 -10.55
N SER A 59 1.31 8.82 -10.55
CA SER A 59 0.56 10.07 -10.43
C SER A 59 0.58 10.60 -8.99
N ARG A 60 0.47 11.91 -8.86
CA ARG A 60 0.32 12.55 -7.56
C ARG A 60 -0.91 12.00 -6.82
N ASN A 61 -1.99 11.75 -7.57
CA ASN A 61 -3.20 11.16 -6.98
C ASN A 61 -2.91 9.80 -6.35
N SER A 62 -2.08 8.98 -7.00
CA SER A 62 -1.68 7.67 -6.44
C SER A 62 -0.91 7.84 -5.14
N ILE A 63 0.04 8.79 -5.07
CA ILE A 63 0.77 9.08 -3.83
C ILE A 63 -0.21 9.49 -2.72
N SER A 64 -1.14 10.38 -3.03
CA SER A 64 -2.14 10.82 -2.06
C SER A 64 -2.97 9.65 -1.52
N LEU A 65 -3.42 8.76 -2.40
CA LEU A 65 -4.20 7.59 -2.00
C LEU A 65 -3.37 6.60 -1.18
N ILE A 66 -2.10 6.42 -1.52
CA ILE A 66 -1.19 5.56 -0.75
C ILE A 66 -0.99 6.14 0.65
N GLU A 67 -0.71 7.43 0.75
CA GLU A 67 -0.44 8.11 2.03
C GLU A 67 -1.66 8.11 2.95
N THR A 68 -2.86 8.04 2.41
CA THR A 68 -4.09 8.00 3.20
C THR A 68 -4.62 6.58 3.43
N GLY A 69 -3.89 5.58 2.95
CA GLY A 69 -4.28 4.17 3.14
C GLY A 69 -5.43 3.72 2.27
N LYS A 70 -5.76 4.47 1.22
CA LYS A 70 -6.87 4.16 0.33
C LYS A 70 -6.46 3.34 -0.88
N LEU A 71 -5.18 3.20 -1.12
CA LEU A 71 -4.63 2.41 -2.21
C LEU A 71 -3.57 1.47 -1.64
N ASN A 72 -3.66 0.20 -2.04
CA ASN A 72 -2.64 -0.79 -1.69
C ASN A 72 -1.58 -0.80 -2.80
N PRO A 73 -0.40 -0.23 -2.54
CA PRO A 73 0.64 -0.19 -3.57
C PRO A 73 1.22 -1.60 -3.80
N THR A 74 1.72 -1.83 -5.01
CA THR A 74 2.48 -3.05 -5.27
C THR A 74 3.78 -3.03 -4.48
N ILE A 75 4.34 -4.21 -4.22
CA ILE A 75 5.62 -4.29 -3.50
C ILE A 75 6.74 -3.57 -4.28
N ILE A 76 6.73 -3.66 -5.60
CA ILE A 76 7.73 -2.97 -6.41
C ILE A 76 7.61 -1.46 -6.22
N LYS A 77 6.40 -0.94 -6.17
CA LYS A 77 6.21 0.51 -5.98
C LYS A 77 6.65 0.95 -4.58
N VAL A 78 6.41 0.12 -3.57
CA VAL A 78 6.89 0.39 -2.21
C VAL A 78 8.42 0.44 -2.19
N ILE A 79 9.07 -0.50 -2.88
CA ILE A 79 10.53 -0.51 -3.00
C ILE A 79 11.03 0.76 -3.69
N ASP A 80 10.38 1.18 -4.77
CA ASP A 80 10.74 2.40 -5.50
C ASP A 80 10.63 3.63 -4.61
N ILE A 81 9.56 3.71 -3.83
CA ILE A 81 9.34 4.81 -2.88
C ILE A 81 10.46 4.83 -1.83
N ALA A 82 10.77 3.67 -1.23
CA ALA A 82 11.82 3.57 -0.24
C ALA A 82 13.18 4.00 -0.81
N LYS A 83 13.51 3.57 -2.01
CA LYS A 83 14.73 3.97 -2.70
C LYS A 83 14.78 5.47 -2.96
N THR A 84 13.67 6.02 -3.44
CA THR A 84 13.57 7.46 -3.71
C THR A 84 13.76 8.28 -2.45
N LEU A 85 13.20 7.82 -1.34
CA LEU A 85 13.31 8.47 -0.05
C LEU A 85 14.63 8.15 0.66
N ASN A 86 15.44 7.26 0.11
CA ASN A 86 16.71 6.81 0.66
C ASN A 86 16.55 6.23 2.08
N VAL A 87 15.55 5.40 2.25
CA VAL A 87 15.30 4.71 3.51
C VAL A 87 15.20 3.20 3.27
N ASP A 88 15.47 2.42 4.31
CA ASP A 88 15.25 0.99 4.27
C ASP A 88 13.74 0.73 4.19
N ILE A 89 13.33 -0.30 3.44
CA ILE A 89 11.92 -0.64 3.31
C ILE A 89 11.27 -0.93 4.68
N ASN A 90 12.04 -1.40 5.65
CA ASN A 90 11.54 -1.65 7.00
C ASN A 90 11.01 -0.38 7.66
N VAL A 91 11.55 0.78 7.31
CA VAL A 91 11.05 2.07 7.80
C VAL A 91 9.63 2.34 7.30
N ILE A 92 9.35 1.93 6.06
CA ILE A 92 8.03 2.12 5.44
C ILE A 92 7.02 1.15 6.04
N VAL A 93 7.41 -0.11 6.25
CA VAL A 93 6.47 -1.17 6.64
C VAL A 93 6.40 -1.39 8.15
N LYS A 94 7.15 -0.64 8.94
CA LYS A 94 7.10 -0.79 10.39
C LYS A 94 5.68 -0.53 10.90
N ASP A 95 5.30 -1.25 11.94
CA ASP A 95 3.99 -1.15 12.57
C ASP A 95 2.81 -1.49 11.63
N SER A 96 3.10 -2.09 10.49
CA SER A 96 2.05 -2.58 9.59
C SER A 96 1.82 -4.10 9.83
#